data_9aa0384306a3036adafe38f3a74d9013
#
_entry.id   9aa0384306a3036adafe38f3a74d9013
#
_cell.length_a   1.000
_cell.length_b   1.000
_cell.length_c   1.000
_cell.angle_alpha   90.00
_cell.angle_beta   90.00
_cell.angle_gamma   90.00
#
_symmetry.space_group_name_H-M   'P 1'
#
loop_
_entity.id
_entity.type
_entity.pdbx_description
1 polymer ?
#
loop_
_entity_poly.entity_id
_entity_poly.type
_entity_poly.pdbx_seq_one_letter_code
_entity_poly.pdbx_strand_id
1 'polypeptide(L)'
;TFQGNDLILVTTKSGEYYTTSYSDANHYDDDLDRIEKFNPDKVWTLALNDASLGYPYLKRFQFEPSARRQRFVGSDAASSVIRLTDTPFPRFRVTFGGDDAIRPAVEIEAEEFIAVKSFKAKGKRISNYEIDTVEEIEPTRFPEPEETETEVPGAEEETAPEEEALEAANEPNLFSALESETENSGDAADE
;
A
#
# COMPACT_ATOMS: atom_id res chain seq x y z
N THR A 1 -13.97 -2.88 -13.24
CA THR A 1 -14.41 -3.99 -14.12
C THR A 1 -13.49 -5.17 -13.88
N PHE A 2 -14.05 -6.39 -13.68
CA PHE A 2 -13.28 -7.62 -13.59
C PHE A 2 -12.89 -8.11 -14.99
N GLN A 3 -11.67 -8.62 -15.12
CA GLN A 3 -11.19 -9.30 -16.33
C GLN A 3 -11.00 -10.79 -16.01
N GLY A 4 -11.06 -11.65 -17.04
CA GLY A 4 -11.10 -13.11 -16.87
C GLY A 4 -9.93 -13.75 -16.10
N ASN A 5 -8.83 -13.03 -15.91
CA ASN A 5 -7.66 -13.48 -15.14
C ASN A 5 -7.56 -12.84 -13.76
N ASP A 6 -8.50 -11.98 -13.38
CA ASP A 6 -8.47 -11.32 -12.09
C ASP A 6 -8.75 -12.33 -10.97
N LEU A 7 -7.97 -12.21 -9.91
CA LEU A 7 -8.26 -12.90 -8.66
C LEU A 7 -9.22 -12.07 -7.80
N ILE A 8 -10.05 -12.78 -7.08
CA ILE A 8 -10.95 -12.24 -6.06
C ILE A 8 -10.34 -12.54 -4.70
N LEU A 9 -10.23 -11.52 -3.86
CA LEU A 9 -9.96 -11.67 -2.44
C LEU A 9 -11.27 -11.89 -1.71
N VAL A 10 -11.31 -12.92 -0.88
CA VAL A 10 -12.42 -13.22 0.02
C VAL A 10 -11.91 -13.21 1.44
N THR A 11 -12.53 -12.42 2.32
CA THR A 11 -12.24 -12.42 3.76
C THR A 11 -13.48 -12.80 4.54
N THR A 12 -13.28 -13.43 5.69
CA THR A 12 -14.33 -13.89 6.60
C THR A 12 -14.28 -13.15 7.94
N LYS A 13 -15.41 -13.07 8.62
CA LYS A 13 -15.52 -12.50 9.97
C LYS A 13 -14.71 -13.29 10.99
N SER A 14 -14.52 -14.59 10.75
CA SER A 14 -13.67 -15.48 11.56
C SER A 14 -12.16 -15.21 11.40
N GLY A 15 -11.77 -14.30 10.51
CA GLY A 15 -10.37 -13.91 10.30
C GLY A 15 -9.58 -14.83 9.39
N GLU A 16 -10.24 -15.40 8.40
CA GLU A 16 -9.63 -16.18 7.32
C GLU A 16 -9.74 -15.45 5.99
N TYR A 17 -8.85 -15.77 5.07
CA TYR A 17 -8.92 -15.29 3.69
C TYR A 17 -8.47 -16.36 2.70
N TYR A 18 -8.87 -16.19 1.46
CA TYR A 18 -8.36 -16.93 0.32
C TYR A 18 -8.54 -16.09 -0.96
N THR A 19 -7.86 -16.49 -2.03
CA THR A 19 -8.07 -15.93 -3.36
C THR A 19 -8.63 -16.98 -4.29
N THR A 20 -9.55 -16.57 -5.17
CA THR A 20 -10.17 -17.43 -6.16
C THR A 20 -10.29 -16.70 -7.49
N SER A 21 -10.44 -17.42 -8.58
CA SER A 21 -10.77 -16.83 -9.88
C SER A 21 -12.23 -16.35 -9.89
N TYR A 22 -12.51 -15.37 -10.71
CA TYR A 22 -13.89 -14.93 -10.94
C TYR A 22 -14.68 -16.05 -11.63
N SER A 23 -15.81 -16.44 -11.04
CA SER A 23 -16.76 -17.37 -11.63
C SER A 23 -18.15 -17.15 -11.03
N ASP A 24 -19.17 -17.17 -11.86
CA ASP A 24 -20.58 -17.09 -11.40
C ASP A 24 -21.00 -18.34 -10.60
N ALA A 25 -20.21 -19.41 -10.66
CA ALA A 25 -20.42 -20.64 -9.90
C ALA A 25 -19.77 -20.63 -8.51
N ASN A 26 -19.09 -19.54 -8.13
CA ASN A 26 -18.49 -19.45 -6.81
C ASN A 26 -19.57 -19.40 -5.72
N HIS A 27 -19.41 -20.23 -4.71
CA HIS A 27 -20.20 -20.21 -3.49
C HIS A 27 -19.34 -19.67 -2.34
N TYR A 28 -19.90 -18.76 -1.58
CA TYR A 28 -19.23 -18.12 -0.45
C TYR A 28 -19.89 -18.52 0.86
N ASP A 29 -19.14 -18.49 1.94
CA ASP A 29 -19.64 -18.88 3.26
C ASP A 29 -20.56 -17.82 3.87
N ASP A 30 -21.38 -18.22 4.83
CA ASP A 30 -22.30 -17.33 5.55
C ASP A 30 -21.56 -16.32 6.45
N ASP A 31 -20.31 -16.60 6.84
CA ASP A 31 -19.48 -15.70 7.64
C ASP A 31 -18.63 -14.73 6.81
N LEU A 32 -19.01 -14.54 5.54
CA LEU A 32 -18.36 -13.60 4.65
C LEU A 32 -18.31 -12.20 5.26
N ASP A 33 -17.12 -11.59 5.21
CA ASP A 33 -16.89 -10.20 5.57
C ASP A 33 -16.78 -9.32 4.33
N ARG A 34 -15.90 -9.69 3.39
CA ARG A 34 -15.64 -8.89 2.19
C ARG A 34 -15.29 -9.75 0.98
N ILE A 35 -15.73 -9.28 -0.17
CA ILE A 35 -15.33 -9.78 -1.50
C ILE A 35 -14.87 -8.57 -2.32
N GLU A 36 -13.68 -8.62 -2.88
CA GLU A 36 -13.19 -7.58 -3.77
C GLU A 36 -12.17 -8.13 -4.77
N LYS A 37 -11.82 -7.31 -5.76
CA LYS A 37 -10.69 -7.61 -6.64
C LYS A 37 -9.40 -7.67 -5.84
N PHE A 38 -8.66 -8.77 -5.97
CA PHE A 38 -7.38 -8.91 -5.30
C PHE A 38 -6.35 -7.92 -5.86
N ASN A 39 -5.74 -7.17 -4.98
CA ASN A 39 -4.62 -6.28 -5.27
C ASN A 39 -3.45 -6.63 -4.33
N PRO A 40 -2.32 -7.14 -4.86
CA PRO A 40 -1.18 -7.54 -4.04
C PRO A 40 -0.49 -6.36 -3.35
N ASP A 41 -0.62 -5.15 -3.90
CA ASP A 41 0.02 -3.96 -3.36
C ASP A 41 -0.81 -3.25 -2.28
N LYS A 42 -2.06 -3.69 -2.12
CA LYS A 42 -2.97 -3.10 -1.16
C LYS A 42 -2.57 -3.42 0.26
N VAL A 43 -2.34 -2.37 1.05
CA VAL A 43 -2.03 -2.48 2.48
C VAL A 43 -3.31 -2.54 3.29
N TRP A 44 -3.36 -3.53 4.15
CA TRP A 44 -4.45 -3.74 5.09
C TRP A 44 -3.99 -3.45 6.51
N THR A 45 -4.87 -2.86 7.28
CA THR A 45 -4.68 -2.67 8.71
C THR A 45 -5.72 -3.46 9.48
N LEU A 46 -5.28 -4.24 10.43
CA LEU A 46 -6.12 -5.11 11.25
C LEU A 46 -5.92 -4.80 12.73
N ALA A 47 -6.99 -4.42 13.39
CA ALA A 47 -7.13 -4.51 14.83
C ALA A 47 -7.74 -5.86 15.18
N LEU A 48 -7.09 -6.64 16.03
CA LEU A 48 -7.53 -7.98 16.41
C LEU A 48 -7.40 -8.20 17.91
N ASN A 49 -8.21 -9.10 18.44
CA ASN A 49 -8.04 -9.65 19.77
C ASN A 49 -7.29 -10.99 19.64
N ASP A 50 -6.10 -11.08 20.21
CA ASP A 50 -5.32 -12.32 20.27
C ASP A 50 -5.69 -13.08 21.54
N ALA A 51 -6.48 -14.14 21.39
CA ALA A 51 -6.97 -14.92 22.51
C ALA A 51 -5.85 -15.66 23.24
N SER A 52 -4.77 -16.04 22.54
CA SER A 52 -3.62 -16.73 23.15
C SER A 52 -2.86 -15.84 24.14
N LEU A 53 -2.94 -14.54 23.96
CA LEU A 53 -2.23 -13.54 24.75
C LEU A 53 -3.16 -12.70 25.61
N GLY A 54 -4.47 -12.69 25.32
CA GLY A 54 -5.47 -11.94 26.05
C GLY A 54 -5.41 -10.43 25.84
N TYR A 55 -4.84 -9.97 24.73
CA TYR A 55 -4.70 -8.54 24.44
C TYR A 55 -5.05 -8.19 22.99
N PRO A 56 -5.50 -6.97 22.74
CA PRO A 56 -5.64 -6.43 21.39
C PRO A 56 -4.29 -6.08 20.76
N TYR A 57 -4.19 -6.40 19.48
CA TYR A 57 -3.03 -6.13 18.63
C TYR A 57 -3.42 -5.36 17.39
N LEU A 58 -2.51 -4.55 16.89
CA LEU A 58 -2.61 -3.88 15.60
C LEU A 58 -1.53 -4.44 14.68
N LYS A 59 -1.87 -4.71 13.43
CA LYS A 59 -0.91 -5.08 12.40
C LYS A 59 -1.27 -4.50 11.04
N ARG A 60 -0.23 -4.28 10.22
CA ARG A 60 -0.36 -3.85 8.84
C ARG A 60 0.33 -4.85 7.94
N PHE A 61 -0.32 -5.24 6.86
CA PHE A 61 0.17 -6.30 5.98
C PHE A 61 -0.46 -6.20 4.58
N GLN A 62 0.09 -6.98 3.66
CA GLN A 62 -0.49 -7.24 2.36
C GLN A 62 -0.92 -8.71 2.30
N PHE A 63 -2.06 -8.99 1.69
CA PHE A 63 -2.46 -10.37 1.44
C PHE A 63 -1.62 -10.97 0.32
N GLU A 64 -1.22 -12.22 0.49
CA GLU A 64 -0.56 -13.02 -0.53
C GLU A 64 -1.61 -13.86 -1.27
N PRO A 65 -1.48 -14.10 -2.60
CA PRO A 65 -2.44 -14.94 -3.31
C PRO A 65 -2.39 -16.37 -2.75
N SER A 66 -3.55 -16.90 -2.37
CA SER A 66 -3.66 -18.25 -1.83
C SER A 66 -5.02 -18.86 -2.14
N ALA A 67 -5.04 -19.94 -2.90
CA ALA A 67 -6.27 -20.71 -3.13
C ALA A 67 -6.73 -21.48 -1.87
N ARG A 68 -5.85 -21.65 -0.89
CA ARG A 68 -6.19 -22.29 0.39
C ARG A 68 -6.52 -21.21 1.42
N ARG A 69 -7.47 -21.51 2.28
CA ARG A 69 -7.80 -20.64 3.41
C ARG A 69 -6.59 -20.44 4.30
N GLN A 70 -6.32 -19.19 4.63
CA GLN A 70 -5.24 -18.76 5.53
C GLN A 70 -5.85 -17.92 6.64
N ARG A 71 -5.41 -18.13 7.87
CA ARG A 71 -5.81 -17.28 8.99
C ARG A 71 -4.90 -16.08 9.09
N PHE A 72 -5.51 -14.90 9.20
CA PHE A 72 -4.76 -13.65 9.41
C PHE A 72 -4.91 -13.06 10.82
N VAL A 73 -5.71 -13.66 11.70
CA VAL A 73 -5.86 -13.27 13.13
C VAL A 73 -4.99 -14.06 14.09
N GLY A 74 -4.13 -14.95 13.58
CA GLY A 74 -3.31 -15.85 14.41
C GLY A 74 -3.84 -17.27 14.45
N SER A 75 -3.15 -18.15 15.20
CA SER A 75 -3.44 -19.58 15.22
C SER A 75 -4.54 -19.99 16.21
N ASP A 76 -4.78 -19.19 17.23
CA ASP A 76 -5.81 -19.46 18.23
C ASP A 76 -7.20 -19.24 17.65
N ALA A 77 -8.06 -20.26 17.76
CA ALA A 77 -9.41 -20.22 17.20
C ALA A 77 -10.32 -19.16 17.86
N ALA A 78 -10.05 -18.80 19.11
CA ALA A 78 -10.79 -17.77 19.83
C ALA A 78 -10.33 -16.34 19.52
N SER A 79 -9.22 -16.18 18.77
CA SER A 79 -8.81 -14.87 18.28
C SER A 79 -9.80 -14.33 17.24
N SER A 80 -10.11 -13.06 17.33
CA SER A 80 -11.16 -12.42 16.53
C SER A 80 -10.71 -11.12 15.87
N VAL A 81 -11.34 -10.81 14.74
CA VAL A 81 -11.22 -9.51 14.09
C VAL A 81 -12.00 -8.47 14.91
N ILE A 82 -11.36 -7.37 15.27
CA ILE A 82 -12.02 -6.17 15.79
C ILE A 82 -12.39 -5.29 14.60
N ARG A 83 -11.40 -4.94 13.78
CA ARG A 83 -11.60 -4.14 12.58
C ARG A 83 -10.54 -4.48 11.52
N LEU A 84 -10.99 -4.79 10.30
CA LEU A 84 -10.14 -4.90 9.10
C LEU A 84 -10.46 -3.72 8.19
N THR A 85 -9.44 -2.95 7.81
CA THR A 85 -9.61 -1.77 6.97
C THR A 85 -8.48 -1.63 5.95
N ASP A 86 -8.81 -1.06 4.81
CA ASP A 86 -7.91 -0.65 3.74
C ASP A 86 -7.85 0.87 3.58
N THR A 87 -8.42 1.60 4.54
CA THR A 87 -8.35 3.06 4.59
C THR A 87 -6.90 3.52 4.55
N PRO A 88 -6.53 4.45 3.66
CA PRO A 88 -5.24 5.10 3.71
C PRO A 88 -5.06 5.86 5.04
N PHE A 89 -3.90 5.72 5.67
CA PHE A 89 -3.59 6.38 6.95
C PHE A 89 -4.62 6.12 8.06
N PRO A 90 -4.97 4.85 8.35
CA PRO A 90 -6.05 4.56 9.27
C PRO A 90 -5.68 4.96 10.70
N ARG A 91 -6.65 5.56 11.41
CA ARG A 91 -6.56 5.95 12.81
C ARG A 91 -7.52 5.16 13.66
N PHE A 92 -7.11 4.89 14.87
CA PHE A 92 -7.92 4.17 15.83
C PHE A 92 -8.01 4.93 17.14
N ARG A 93 -9.22 5.02 17.68
CA ARG A 93 -9.46 5.46 19.04
C ARG A 93 -9.59 4.24 19.94
N VAL A 94 -8.83 4.24 21.00
CA VAL A 94 -8.78 3.17 22.00
C VAL A 94 -9.34 3.71 23.31
N THR A 95 -10.35 3.06 23.85
CA THR A 95 -10.87 3.34 25.20
C THR A 95 -10.51 2.22 26.15
N PHE A 96 -10.46 2.52 27.42
CA PHE A 96 -10.03 1.59 28.46
C PHE A 96 -11.22 1.14 29.32
N GLY A 97 -11.15 -0.10 29.81
CA GLY A 97 -12.20 -0.74 30.60
C GLY A 97 -11.72 -1.15 32.00
N GLY A 98 -12.61 -1.80 32.73
CA GLY A 98 -12.30 -2.31 34.05
C GLY A 98 -11.70 -1.27 35.00
N ASP A 99 -10.60 -1.63 35.64
CA ASP A 99 -9.85 -0.74 36.56
C ASP A 99 -9.18 0.43 35.82
N ASP A 100 -8.99 0.31 34.50
CA ASP A 100 -8.37 1.31 33.66
C ASP A 100 -9.37 2.29 33.02
N ALA A 101 -10.66 2.17 33.27
CA ALA A 101 -11.73 2.97 32.63
C ALA A 101 -11.62 4.50 32.87
N ILE A 102 -10.88 4.91 33.91
CA ILE A 102 -10.63 6.32 34.22
C ILE A 102 -9.56 6.95 33.29
N ARG A 103 -8.88 6.15 32.49
CA ARG A 103 -7.83 6.64 31.58
C ARG A 103 -8.47 7.37 30.40
N PRO A 104 -7.83 8.46 29.94
CA PRO A 104 -8.30 9.11 28.72
C PRO A 104 -8.12 8.18 27.51
N ALA A 105 -9.03 8.26 26.56
CA ALA A 105 -8.90 7.58 25.29
C ALA A 105 -7.62 7.98 24.57
N VAL A 106 -7.01 7.03 23.88
CA VAL A 106 -5.76 7.23 23.12
C VAL A 106 -6.08 7.07 21.63
N GLU A 107 -5.55 7.97 20.82
CA GLU A 107 -5.64 7.88 19.37
C GLU A 107 -4.31 7.36 18.80
N ILE A 108 -4.40 6.44 17.85
CA ILE A 108 -3.27 5.75 17.25
C ILE A 108 -3.29 5.95 15.75
N GLU A 109 -2.25 6.55 15.19
CA GLU A 109 -1.95 6.56 13.77
C GLU A 109 -1.30 5.22 13.41
N ALA A 110 -1.98 4.38 12.65
CA ALA A 110 -1.49 3.01 12.42
C ALA A 110 -0.14 2.94 11.71
N GLU A 111 0.15 3.89 10.81
CA GLU A 111 1.43 3.95 10.09
C GLU A 111 2.62 4.23 11.01
N GLU A 112 2.44 5.13 11.95
CA GLU A 112 3.48 5.50 12.92
C GLU A 112 3.62 4.42 13.98
N PHE A 113 2.50 3.75 14.28
CA PHE A 113 2.47 2.71 15.30
C PHE A 113 3.15 1.43 14.86
N ILE A 114 2.92 0.97 13.61
CA ILE A 114 3.48 -0.28 13.12
C ILE A 114 3.74 -0.23 11.60
N ALA A 115 4.92 -0.71 11.19
CA ALA A 115 5.27 -0.88 9.80
C ALA A 115 4.52 -2.07 9.15
N VAL A 116 4.40 -2.05 7.83
CA VAL A 116 3.86 -3.17 7.04
C VAL A 116 4.78 -4.39 7.18
N LYS A 117 4.19 -5.55 7.48
CA LYS A 117 4.88 -6.85 7.63
C LYS A 117 4.07 -7.94 6.93
N SER A 118 4.55 -9.19 6.98
CA SER A 118 3.76 -10.34 6.50
C SER A 118 2.43 -10.47 7.26
N PHE A 119 1.39 -10.95 6.59
CA PHE A 119 0.09 -11.23 7.22
C PHE A 119 0.20 -12.27 8.36
N LYS A 120 1.23 -13.10 8.35
CA LYS A 120 1.53 -14.07 9.43
C LYS A 120 2.16 -13.45 10.67
N ALA A 121 2.62 -12.20 10.56
CA ALA A 121 3.20 -11.52 11.70
C ALA A 121 2.15 -11.29 12.79
N LYS A 122 2.58 -11.37 14.04
CA LYS A 122 1.71 -11.23 15.21
C LYS A 122 1.11 -9.82 15.35
N GLY A 123 1.86 -8.81 14.92
CA GLY A 123 1.49 -7.42 15.13
C GLY A 123 2.14 -6.81 16.37
N LYS A 124 1.71 -5.60 16.72
CA LYS A 124 2.16 -4.86 17.90
C LYS A 124 0.98 -4.71 18.86
N ARG A 125 1.21 -5.05 20.12
CA ARG A 125 0.23 -4.88 21.18
C ARG A 125 -0.17 -3.42 21.31
N ILE A 126 -1.48 -3.16 21.37
CA ILE A 126 -2.02 -1.80 21.42
C ILE A 126 -1.74 -1.15 22.76
N SER A 127 -2.02 -1.85 23.88
CA SER A 127 -1.81 -1.32 25.22
C SER A 127 -1.49 -2.45 26.22
N ASN A 128 -0.92 -2.06 27.37
CA ASN A 128 -0.75 -2.93 28.53
C ASN A 128 -1.93 -2.85 29.49
N TYR A 129 -2.82 -1.89 29.26
CA TYR A 129 -4.02 -1.66 30.07
C TYR A 129 -5.21 -2.42 29.49
N GLU A 130 -6.22 -2.63 30.32
CA GLU A 130 -7.46 -3.26 29.86
C GLU A 130 -8.16 -2.34 28.86
N ILE A 131 -8.44 -2.87 27.67
CA ILE A 131 -9.08 -2.14 26.57
C ILE A 131 -10.56 -2.50 26.54
N ASP A 132 -11.40 -1.48 26.46
CA ASP A 132 -12.83 -1.62 26.25
C ASP A 132 -13.17 -1.66 24.76
N THR A 133 -12.80 -0.59 24.02
CA THR A 133 -13.07 -0.52 22.57
C THR A 133 -11.84 -0.12 21.77
N VAL A 134 -11.82 -0.59 20.51
CA VAL A 134 -10.91 -0.12 19.47
C VAL A 134 -11.76 0.22 18.26
N GLU A 135 -11.88 1.50 17.94
CA GLU A 135 -12.72 2.02 16.88
C GLU A 135 -11.87 2.73 15.82
N GLU A 136 -12.16 2.48 14.55
CA GLU A 136 -11.57 3.26 13.46
C GLU A 136 -12.23 4.63 13.42
N ILE A 137 -11.41 5.68 13.38
CA ILE A 137 -11.85 7.08 13.29
C ILE A 137 -11.31 7.71 12.01
N GLU A 138 -11.82 8.88 11.65
CA GLU A 138 -11.38 9.57 10.44
C GLU A 138 -9.87 9.82 10.43
N PRO A 139 -9.20 9.55 9.29
CA PRO A 139 -7.79 9.85 9.15
C PRO A 139 -7.52 11.36 9.17
N THR A 140 -6.37 11.75 9.69
CA THR A 140 -5.92 13.16 9.65
C THR A 140 -5.18 13.50 8.36
N ARG A 141 -4.77 12.46 7.62
CA ARG A 141 -4.06 12.59 6.34
C ARG A 141 -4.83 11.84 5.27
N PHE A 142 -4.79 12.38 4.06
CA PHE A 142 -5.38 11.77 2.88
C PHE A 142 -4.27 11.53 1.85
N PRO A 143 -4.36 10.48 1.02
CA PRO A 143 -3.43 10.32 -0.09
C PRO A 143 -3.54 11.53 -1.01
N GLU A 144 -2.40 12.03 -1.46
CA GLU A 144 -2.41 13.04 -2.51
C GLU A 144 -3.13 12.45 -3.74
N PRO A 145 -4.04 13.21 -4.37
CA PRO A 145 -4.67 12.75 -5.59
C PRO A 145 -3.55 12.47 -6.60
N GLU A 146 -3.49 11.23 -7.11
CA GLU A 146 -2.66 10.94 -8.26
C GLU A 146 -3.09 11.90 -9.37
N GLU A 147 -2.19 12.81 -9.77
CA GLU A 147 -2.39 13.63 -10.94
C GLU A 147 -2.51 12.65 -12.12
N THR A 148 -3.74 12.36 -12.51
CA THR A 148 -3.99 11.71 -13.79
C THR A 148 -3.48 12.71 -14.84
N GLU A 149 -2.32 12.40 -15.43
CA GLU A 149 -1.90 13.02 -16.66
C GLU A 149 -3.08 12.90 -17.63
N THR A 150 -3.83 13.97 -17.74
CA THR A 150 -4.83 14.14 -18.78
C THR A 150 -4.03 14.25 -20.05
N GLU A 151 -3.92 13.16 -20.79
CA GLU A 151 -3.54 13.22 -22.20
C GLU A 151 -4.48 14.24 -22.86
N VAL A 152 -3.91 15.39 -23.19
CA VAL A 152 -4.56 16.39 -24.02
C VAL A 152 -4.72 15.74 -25.40
N PRO A 153 -5.93 15.50 -25.90
CA PRO A 153 -6.09 15.03 -27.27
C PRO A 153 -5.50 16.05 -28.21
N GLY A 154 -4.61 15.60 -29.07
CA GLY A 154 -3.87 16.40 -30.03
C GLY A 154 -4.71 17.41 -30.75
N ALA A 155 -4.23 18.65 -30.77
CA ALA A 155 -4.69 19.66 -31.71
C ALA A 155 -4.30 19.20 -33.10
N GLU A 156 -5.29 18.99 -33.94
CA GLU A 156 -5.18 18.75 -35.36
C GLU A 156 -4.40 19.91 -36.02
N GLU A 157 -3.35 19.54 -36.71
CA GLU A 157 -2.55 20.36 -37.59
C GLU A 157 -3.39 20.72 -38.82
N GLU A 158 -3.85 21.95 -38.87
CA GLU A 158 -4.43 22.52 -40.07
C GLU A 158 -3.32 23.09 -40.96
N THR A 159 -3.13 22.40 -42.08
CA THR A 159 -2.20 22.75 -43.17
C THR A 159 -2.70 23.94 -43.97
N ALA A 160 -1.81 24.84 -44.33
CA ALA A 160 -1.53 25.45 -45.63
C ALA A 160 -1.43 26.97 -45.62
N PRO A 161 -0.91 27.61 -46.67
CA PRO A 161 0.12 27.22 -47.63
C PRO A 161 1.28 28.23 -47.80
N GLU A 162 2.22 27.82 -48.66
CA GLU A 162 3.33 28.53 -49.26
C GLU A 162 3.15 30.01 -49.60
N GLU A 163 4.19 30.82 -49.40
CA GLU A 163 4.77 31.71 -50.40
C GLU A 163 6.19 32.13 -50.02
N GLU A 164 7.09 31.65 -50.84
CA GLU A 164 8.25 32.24 -51.57
C GLU A 164 8.95 33.47 -50.97
N ALA A 165 10.24 33.33 -50.88
CA ALA A 165 11.29 34.07 -51.60
C ALA A 165 12.39 34.72 -50.75
N LEU A 166 13.58 34.32 -51.17
CA LEU A 166 14.82 35.07 -51.41
C LEU A 166 15.81 35.37 -50.28
N GLU A 167 16.88 34.57 -50.41
CA GLU A 167 18.29 35.02 -50.61
C GLU A 167 18.95 35.90 -49.54
N ALA A 168 20.01 35.40 -49.01
CA ALA A 168 21.42 35.78 -49.17
C ALA A 168 22.26 35.28 -48.02
N ALA A 169 23.10 34.36 -48.37
CA ALA A 169 24.59 34.43 -48.32
C ALA A 169 25.24 35.03 -47.08
N ASN A 170 25.97 34.25 -46.32
CA ASN A 170 27.42 34.32 -46.35
C ASN A 170 28.04 33.34 -45.30
N GLU A 171 28.98 32.60 -45.80
CA GLU A 171 29.98 31.77 -45.13
C GLU A 171 30.99 32.58 -44.32
N PRO A 172 32.05 31.91 -43.86
CA PRO A 172 32.22 31.12 -42.65
C PRO A 172 33.28 31.74 -41.72
N ASN A 173 33.45 31.22 -40.55
CA ASN A 173 34.75 31.39 -39.88
C ASN A 173 35.10 30.18 -39.01
N LEU A 174 35.99 29.55 -39.54
CA LEU A 174 37.13 28.73 -39.24
C LEU A 174 37.99 29.33 -38.14
N PHE A 175 38.23 28.57 -37.09
CA PHE A 175 39.45 28.56 -36.29
C PHE A 175 39.36 27.32 -35.40
N SER A 176 39.97 26.20 -35.82
CA SER A 176 41.38 25.81 -35.70
C SER A 176 41.79 25.64 -34.23
N ALA A 177 41.79 24.40 -33.85
CA ALA A 177 42.96 23.56 -33.58
C ALA A 177 43.98 24.07 -32.56
N LEU A 178 44.30 23.27 -31.64
CA LEU A 178 45.61 22.73 -31.22
C LEU A 178 45.46 22.06 -29.85
N GLU A 179 45.64 20.74 -29.81
CA GLU A 179 46.83 20.05 -29.31
C GLU A 179 47.28 20.50 -27.90
N SER A 180 47.39 19.63 -26.94
CA SER A 180 48.50 18.69 -26.85
C SER A 180 48.33 17.74 -25.64
N GLU A 181 48.69 16.54 -25.94
CA GLU A 181 49.19 15.47 -25.11
C GLU A 181 50.04 15.95 -23.93
N THR A 182 49.97 15.22 -22.83
CA THR A 182 51.15 14.58 -22.26
C THR A 182 50.75 13.52 -21.24
N GLU A 183 51.22 12.36 -21.56
CA GLU A 183 51.55 11.21 -20.75
C GLU A 183 52.22 11.55 -19.39
N ASN A 184 52.01 10.74 -18.40
CA ASN A 184 53.04 9.84 -17.86
C ASN A 184 52.59 9.21 -16.54
N SER A 185 52.45 7.95 -16.50
CA SER A 185 53.16 6.86 -15.89
C SER A 185 53.79 7.09 -14.48
N GLY A 186 53.68 6.03 -13.73
CA GLY A 186 54.56 5.69 -12.63
C GLY A 186 53.80 5.35 -11.37
N ASP A 187 53.61 4.18 -11.03
CA ASP A 187 54.45 3.05 -10.60
C ASP A 187 54.53 2.95 -9.07
N ALA A 188 54.26 1.72 -8.69
CA ALA A 188 54.82 0.92 -7.60
C ALA A 188 54.57 1.25 -6.13
N ALA A 189 53.94 0.26 -5.54
CA ALA A 189 54.45 -0.63 -4.48
C ALA A 189 54.54 -0.14 -3.03
N ASP A 190 54.02 -1.07 -2.24
CA ASP A 190 54.65 -1.69 -1.06
C ASP A 190 54.33 -1.06 0.31
N GLU A 191 53.65 -1.78 1.08
CA GLU A 191 53.85 -2.55 2.32
C GLU A 191 52.54 -2.86 3.00
#